data_0aec8682d8a2bbc1ae87f4db0083ca04
#
_entry.id   0aec8682d8a2bbc1ae87f4db0083ca04
#
_cell.length_a   1.000
_cell.length_b   1.000
_cell.length_c   1.000
_cell.angle_alpha   90.00
_cell.angle_beta   90.00
_cell.angle_gamma   90.00
#
_symmetry.space_group_name_H-M   'P 1'
#
loop_
_entity.id
_entity.type
_entity.pdbx_description
1 polymer ?
#
loop_
_entity_poly.entity_id
_entity_poly.type
_entity_poly.pdbx_seq_one_letter_code
_entity_poly.pdbx_strand_id
1 'polypeptide(L)'
;INMSKINHTGVRFLVFMMTFFLSVHYPGNLYAGMEYVSSSAKSPDNQSGGRHSEAGHVLAGFSRRIITPGNQVWLAGYGNRERPPDGKIHDLWVKVMVLKGENNKRVVLITTDHMGMSKKVYESLYSKISGKYDIRRSEFMLAFSHNHCGPCLTGDLIDYYPADVDQRIQVNEYTEWMELQVTGAVDEAFGNMNPARLFMGEGRCTFAVNRRDNTESEVPGLIAKGIPLKGIVDHYVPVLTVRNDEDELLGILFGYACHPTTLSFNSWCGDYPGFAQINLEEEYAGVNAMFFNACGGDQNPIPRRKLELCENYGKMLSDAVEKVVNNDMKPVSSEICSDFSYVNLDYEEIVTKEKLLP
;
A
#
# COMPACT_ATOMS: atom_id res chain seq x y z
N ILE A 1 -32.84 2.66 6.90
CA ILE A 1 -32.17 1.34 6.76
C ILE A 1 -31.67 0.99 8.14
N ASN A 2 -32.15 -0.16 8.66
CA ASN A 2 -31.99 -0.56 10.06
C ASN A 2 -30.55 -1.06 10.26
N MET A 3 -29.70 -0.26 10.90
CA MET A 3 -28.26 -0.50 11.10
C MET A 3 -27.93 -1.63 12.10
N SER A 4 -28.90 -2.43 12.52
CA SER A 4 -28.70 -3.48 13.53
C SER A 4 -28.23 -4.85 12.98
N LYS A 5 -27.88 -4.97 11.70
CA LYS A 5 -27.37 -6.20 11.07
C LYS A 5 -26.17 -5.99 10.13
N ILE A 6 -25.36 -4.97 10.36
CA ILE A 6 -24.05 -4.91 9.71
C ILE A 6 -23.16 -5.87 10.50
N ASN A 7 -22.98 -7.04 9.92
CA ASN A 7 -22.00 -8.00 10.43
C ASN A 7 -20.63 -7.30 10.43
N HIS A 8 -19.98 -7.25 11.58
CA HIS A 8 -18.68 -6.58 11.83
C HIS A 8 -17.52 -7.04 10.91
N THR A 9 -17.75 -8.00 10.03
CA THR A 9 -16.78 -8.53 9.05
C THR A 9 -16.52 -7.59 7.86
N GLY A 10 -17.49 -6.83 7.38
CA GLY A 10 -17.32 -5.92 6.21
C GLY A 10 -16.46 -4.68 6.50
N VAL A 11 -16.60 -4.11 7.71
CA VAL A 11 -15.76 -2.99 8.17
C VAL A 11 -14.30 -3.43 8.37
N ARG A 12 -14.07 -4.71 8.66
CA ARG A 12 -12.73 -5.28 8.86
C ARG A 12 -11.89 -5.36 7.59
N PHE A 13 -12.44 -5.36 6.39
CA PHE A 13 -11.65 -5.49 5.17
C PHE A 13 -11.03 -4.16 4.69
N LEU A 14 -11.74 -3.04 4.78
CA LEU A 14 -11.15 -1.71 4.54
C LEU A 14 -10.16 -1.31 5.66
N VAL A 15 -10.48 -1.71 6.89
CA VAL A 15 -9.64 -1.59 8.09
C VAL A 15 -8.50 -2.61 8.07
N PHE A 16 -8.57 -3.71 7.31
CA PHE A 16 -7.61 -4.82 7.38
C PHE A 16 -6.26 -4.53 6.69
N MET A 17 -6.19 -3.70 5.67
CA MET A 17 -4.87 -3.14 5.28
C MET A 17 -4.29 -2.22 6.37
N MET A 18 -5.13 -1.52 7.14
CA MET A 18 -4.71 -0.80 8.34
C MET A 18 -4.55 -1.72 9.56
N THR A 19 -5.33 -2.80 9.70
CA THR A 19 -5.36 -3.69 10.88
C THR A 19 -4.44 -4.91 10.80
N PHE A 20 -3.77 -5.19 9.68
CA PHE A 20 -2.62 -6.10 9.72
C PHE A 20 -1.59 -5.60 10.75
N PHE A 21 -1.50 -4.28 10.94
CA PHE A 21 -0.70 -3.64 11.99
C PHE A 21 -1.42 -3.50 13.33
N LEU A 22 -2.76 -3.65 13.39
CA LEU A 22 -3.56 -3.38 14.58
C LEU A 22 -4.19 -4.63 15.21
N SER A 23 -4.11 -5.81 14.60
CA SER A 23 -4.67 -7.04 15.16
C SER A 23 -3.79 -7.75 16.21
N VAL A 24 -2.72 -7.11 16.62
CA VAL A 24 -2.04 -7.49 17.86
C VAL A 24 -2.88 -6.94 19.00
N HIS A 25 -3.45 -7.79 19.82
CA HIS A 25 -4.24 -7.45 20.99
C HIS A 25 -3.56 -6.35 21.81
N TYR A 26 -4.10 -5.15 21.74
CA TYR A 26 -3.78 -4.05 22.64
C TYR A 26 -4.78 -4.02 23.79
N PRO A 27 -4.38 -4.27 25.03
CA PRO A 27 -5.16 -3.84 26.18
C PRO A 27 -4.80 -2.38 26.46
N GLY A 28 -5.60 -1.44 26.00
CA GLY A 28 -5.46 -0.05 26.41
C GLY A 28 -5.71 0.96 25.30
N ASN A 29 -6.81 1.62 25.41
CA ASN A 29 -7.25 2.91 24.85
C ASN A 29 -6.33 3.62 23.84
N LEU A 30 -6.69 3.56 22.56
CA LEU A 30 -6.26 4.50 21.53
C LEU A 30 -7.44 4.81 20.59
N TYR A 31 -8.45 5.49 21.11
CA TYR A 31 -9.42 6.26 20.34
C TYR A 31 -9.90 7.47 21.19
N ALA A 32 -9.20 8.57 21.06
CA ALA A 32 -9.76 9.86 21.44
C ALA A 32 -10.55 10.41 20.24
N GLY A 33 -11.87 10.28 20.24
CA GLY A 33 -12.71 10.91 19.22
C GLY A 33 -14.05 10.24 18.89
N MET A 34 -14.40 9.12 19.52
CA MET A 34 -15.78 8.60 19.44
C MET A 34 -16.27 8.29 20.85
N GLU A 35 -17.34 9.00 21.27
CA GLU A 35 -18.02 8.68 22.51
C GLU A 35 -18.65 7.28 22.42
N TYR A 36 -18.07 6.35 23.14
CA TYR A 36 -18.62 5.01 23.33
C TYR A 36 -19.28 4.94 24.71
N VAL A 37 -20.57 4.70 24.73
CA VAL A 37 -21.30 4.41 25.98
C VAL A 37 -20.79 3.09 26.56
N SER A 38 -20.05 3.15 27.66
CA SER A 38 -19.54 1.97 28.36
C SER A 38 -20.58 1.44 29.36
N SER A 39 -20.95 0.18 29.20
CA SER A 39 -21.53 -0.61 30.29
C SER A 39 -20.41 -1.14 31.17
N SER A 40 -20.45 -0.80 32.45
CA SER A 40 -19.44 -1.16 33.45
C SER A 40 -19.43 -2.66 33.75
N ALA A 41 -18.32 -3.33 33.43
CA ALA A 41 -17.95 -4.59 34.04
C ALA A 41 -16.61 -4.40 34.77
N LYS A 42 -16.57 -4.70 36.05
CA LYS A 42 -15.41 -4.62 36.93
C LYS A 42 -14.36 -5.66 36.48
N SER A 43 -13.14 -5.20 36.26
CA SER A 43 -11.95 -6.06 36.06
C SER A 43 -11.40 -6.56 37.39
N PRO A 44 -10.92 -7.81 37.49
CA PRO A 44 -10.16 -8.26 38.65
C PRO A 44 -8.70 -7.75 38.52
N ASP A 45 -8.18 -7.27 39.64
CA ASP A 45 -6.78 -6.96 39.87
C ASP A 45 -5.89 -8.15 39.50
N ASN A 46 -4.94 -7.94 38.57
CA ASN A 46 -3.84 -8.88 38.41
C ASN A 46 -2.51 -8.11 38.33
N GLN A 47 -1.82 -8.05 39.45
CA GLN A 47 -0.40 -7.74 39.52
C GLN A 47 0.38 -8.89 38.87
N SER A 48 0.88 -8.71 37.68
CA SER A 48 1.96 -9.55 37.13
C SER A 48 2.97 -8.69 36.44
N GLY A 49 4.20 -8.78 36.96
CA GLY A 49 5.38 -8.09 36.43
C GLY A 49 5.52 -8.28 34.91
N GLY A 50 5.83 -7.19 34.21
CA GLY A 50 5.97 -7.16 32.77
C GLY A 50 7.02 -8.16 32.29
N ARG A 51 6.58 -9.27 31.74
CA ARG A 51 7.38 -10.05 30.79
C ARG A 51 7.32 -9.26 29.48
N HIS A 52 8.45 -8.71 29.05
CA HIS A 52 8.62 -8.39 27.64
C HIS A 52 8.38 -9.69 26.88
N SER A 53 7.30 -9.78 26.12
CA SER A 53 7.10 -10.93 25.25
C SER A 53 8.21 -10.89 24.20
N GLU A 54 9.05 -11.92 24.21
CA GLU A 54 10.02 -12.12 23.14
C GLU A 54 9.24 -12.20 21.81
N ALA A 55 9.79 -11.60 20.74
CA ALA A 55 9.21 -11.73 19.41
C ALA A 55 9.22 -13.20 19.00
N GLY A 56 8.06 -13.75 18.62
CA GLY A 56 7.98 -15.11 18.09
C GLY A 56 8.68 -15.20 16.74
N HIS A 57 9.15 -16.39 16.37
CA HIS A 57 9.81 -16.63 15.08
C HIS A 57 8.80 -16.94 13.98
N VAL A 58 9.01 -16.35 12.82
CA VAL A 58 8.35 -16.70 11.56
C VAL A 58 9.39 -17.14 10.54
N LEU A 59 8.97 -17.80 9.47
CA LEU A 59 9.82 -17.84 8.27
C LEU A 59 9.43 -16.68 7.37
N ALA A 60 10.42 -15.94 6.89
CA ALA A 60 10.22 -14.82 5.96
C ALA A 60 11.11 -14.97 4.73
N GLY A 61 10.54 -14.73 3.55
CA GLY A 61 11.26 -14.70 2.28
C GLY A 61 10.91 -13.46 1.50
N PHE A 62 11.87 -12.93 0.74
CA PHE A 62 11.75 -11.69 0.01
C PHE A 62 12.23 -11.84 -1.42
N SER A 63 11.63 -11.07 -2.31
CA SER A 63 12.13 -10.87 -3.65
C SER A 63 11.70 -9.54 -4.23
N ARG A 64 12.37 -9.09 -5.27
CA ARG A 64 11.97 -7.94 -6.07
C ARG A 64 12.36 -8.12 -7.52
N ARG A 65 11.51 -7.62 -8.43
CA ARG A 65 11.80 -7.61 -9.87
C ARG A 65 11.39 -6.28 -10.49
N ILE A 66 12.16 -5.85 -11.47
CA ILE A 66 11.80 -4.68 -12.27
C ILE A 66 10.60 -5.04 -13.15
N ILE A 67 9.59 -4.15 -13.14
CA ILE A 67 8.40 -4.23 -13.96
C ILE A 67 8.23 -3.02 -14.88
N THR A 68 9.26 -2.18 -15.00
CA THR A 68 9.27 -1.09 -15.99
C THR A 68 9.09 -1.67 -17.38
N PRO A 69 8.11 -1.23 -18.19
CA PRO A 69 7.94 -1.71 -19.54
C PRO A 69 9.17 -1.45 -20.41
N GLY A 70 9.57 -2.43 -21.20
CA GLY A 70 10.59 -2.25 -22.26
C GLY A 70 10.03 -1.55 -23.50
N ASN A 71 8.71 -1.53 -23.66
CA ASN A 71 7.99 -0.93 -24.79
C ASN A 71 7.23 0.32 -24.34
N GLN A 72 6.69 1.07 -25.31
CA GLN A 72 5.89 2.27 -25.07
C GLN A 72 4.44 1.94 -24.70
N VAL A 73 4.26 1.28 -23.55
CA VAL A 73 2.94 0.99 -22.99
C VAL A 73 2.28 2.30 -22.51
N TRP A 74 0.96 2.40 -22.62
CA TRP A 74 0.24 3.59 -22.16
C TRP A 74 0.35 3.77 -20.63
N LEU A 75 0.50 5.03 -20.20
CA LEU A 75 0.54 5.39 -18.77
C LEU A 75 -0.88 5.46 -18.18
N ALA A 76 -1.05 4.94 -16.99
CA ALA A 76 -2.29 5.02 -16.21
C ALA A 76 -2.47 6.40 -15.52
N GLY A 77 -3.64 6.64 -14.98
CA GLY A 77 -3.95 7.66 -13.98
C GLY A 77 -4.47 8.98 -14.50
N TYR A 78 -4.06 9.44 -15.69
CA TYR A 78 -4.51 10.72 -16.26
C TYR A 78 -5.13 10.51 -17.63
N GLY A 79 -6.45 10.77 -17.76
CA GLY A 79 -7.19 10.61 -19.00
C GLY A 79 -6.89 11.64 -20.10
N ASN A 80 -6.17 12.69 -19.75
CA ASN A 80 -5.75 13.74 -20.69
C ASN A 80 -4.35 13.50 -21.30
N ARG A 81 -3.79 12.30 -21.16
CA ARG A 81 -2.55 11.94 -21.84
C ARG A 81 -2.81 11.75 -23.34
N GLU A 82 -1.93 12.29 -24.17
CA GLU A 82 -2.07 12.28 -25.62
C GLU A 82 -1.05 11.35 -26.31
N ARG A 83 -0.10 10.81 -25.55
CA ARG A 83 1.00 9.98 -26.08
C ARG A 83 1.55 9.01 -25.04
N PRO A 84 2.19 7.91 -25.48
CA PRO A 84 2.94 7.02 -24.60
C PRO A 84 4.08 7.73 -23.86
N PRO A 85 4.72 7.08 -22.87
CA PRO A 85 5.84 7.66 -22.14
C PRO A 85 7.05 7.91 -23.04
N ASP A 86 7.80 8.93 -22.71
CA ASP A 86 8.99 9.37 -23.44
C ASP A 86 10.31 9.13 -22.68
N GLY A 87 10.24 8.50 -21.50
CA GLY A 87 11.41 8.23 -20.70
C GLY A 87 11.13 7.52 -19.38
N LYS A 88 12.18 7.45 -18.57
CA LYS A 88 12.17 6.84 -17.24
C LYS A 88 12.96 7.72 -16.27
N ILE A 89 12.37 8.02 -15.13
CA ILE A 89 13.04 8.70 -14.01
C ILE A 89 13.74 7.62 -13.15
N HIS A 90 13.02 6.57 -12.75
CA HIS A 90 13.55 5.39 -12.07
C HIS A 90 12.71 4.17 -12.41
N ASP A 91 13.21 2.98 -12.10
CA ASP A 91 12.51 1.73 -12.37
C ASP A 91 11.27 1.55 -11.50
N LEU A 92 10.29 0.85 -12.07
CA LEU A 92 9.09 0.39 -11.37
C LEU A 92 9.31 -1.04 -10.89
N TRP A 93 8.75 -1.39 -9.75
CA TRP A 93 9.04 -2.64 -9.09
C TRP A 93 7.77 -3.43 -8.72
N VAL A 94 7.89 -4.75 -8.78
CA VAL A 94 7.12 -5.67 -7.94
C VAL A 94 8.03 -6.15 -6.83
N LYS A 95 7.53 -6.13 -5.61
CA LYS A 95 8.22 -6.62 -4.42
C LYS A 95 7.33 -7.59 -3.67
N VAL A 96 7.90 -8.67 -3.18
CA VAL A 96 7.17 -9.76 -2.54
C VAL A 96 7.77 -10.04 -1.17
N MET A 97 6.90 -10.22 -0.19
CA MET A 97 7.20 -10.75 1.12
C MET A 97 6.31 -11.97 1.38
N VAL A 98 6.91 -13.10 1.64
CA VAL A 98 6.20 -14.30 2.10
C VAL A 98 6.51 -14.50 3.57
N LEU A 99 5.46 -14.63 4.38
CA LEU A 99 5.58 -14.96 5.80
C LEU A 99 4.90 -16.31 6.09
N LYS A 100 5.51 -17.12 6.95
CA LYS A 100 4.90 -18.33 7.50
C LYS A 100 5.05 -18.31 9.02
N GLY A 101 3.92 -18.27 9.70
CA GLY A 101 3.86 -18.27 11.15
C GLY A 101 4.05 -19.66 11.77
N GLU A 102 4.25 -19.71 13.10
CA GLU A 102 4.32 -20.95 13.90
C GLU A 102 3.05 -21.79 13.79
N ASN A 103 1.90 -21.16 13.57
CA ASN A 103 0.62 -21.84 13.31
C ASN A 103 0.51 -22.40 11.88
N ASN A 104 1.61 -22.48 11.12
CA ASN A 104 1.71 -22.93 9.73
C ASN A 104 0.86 -22.12 8.72
N LYS A 105 0.19 -21.04 9.12
CA LYS A 105 -0.47 -20.14 8.19
C LYS A 105 0.55 -19.26 7.46
N ARG A 106 0.21 -18.87 6.24
CA ARG A 106 1.08 -18.08 5.38
C ARG A 106 0.39 -16.80 4.96
N VAL A 107 1.18 -15.81 4.60
CA VAL A 107 0.75 -14.62 3.88
C VAL A 107 1.75 -14.35 2.77
N VAL A 108 1.24 -14.18 1.56
CA VAL A 108 1.98 -13.67 0.42
C VAL A 108 1.54 -12.23 0.20
N LEU A 109 2.41 -11.29 0.56
CA LEU A 109 2.19 -9.87 0.33
C LEU A 109 2.99 -9.43 -0.88
N ILE A 110 2.30 -8.84 -1.84
CA ILE A 110 2.87 -8.32 -3.08
C ILE A 110 2.57 -6.83 -3.16
N THR A 111 3.58 -6.01 -3.34
CA THR A 111 3.43 -4.59 -3.66
C THR A 111 3.90 -4.30 -5.07
N THR A 112 3.19 -3.45 -5.81
CA THR A 112 3.57 -3.10 -7.19
C THR A 112 3.43 -1.61 -7.44
N ASP A 113 4.29 -1.09 -8.31
CA ASP A 113 4.26 0.32 -8.73
C ASP A 113 3.26 0.56 -9.87
N HIS A 114 2.03 0.09 -9.68
CA HIS A 114 0.90 0.34 -10.56
C HIS A 114 -0.14 1.24 -9.88
N MET A 115 -1.01 1.85 -10.68
CA MET A 115 -2.16 2.60 -10.17
C MET A 115 -3.19 1.66 -9.52
N GLY A 116 -3.41 0.51 -10.12
CA GLY A 116 -4.35 -0.51 -9.68
C GLY A 116 -4.30 -1.71 -10.61
N MET A 117 -5.26 -2.62 -10.45
CA MET A 117 -5.34 -3.83 -11.23
C MET A 117 -6.80 -4.27 -11.40
N SER A 118 -7.17 -4.72 -12.60
CA SER A 118 -8.51 -5.27 -12.82
C SER A 118 -8.72 -6.58 -12.05
N LYS A 119 -9.97 -6.87 -11.69
CA LYS A 119 -10.33 -8.15 -11.08
C LYS A 119 -9.84 -9.35 -11.92
N LYS A 120 -9.88 -9.24 -13.25
CA LYS A 120 -9.43 -10.31 -14.16
C LYS A 120 -7.94 -10.65 -13.96
N VAL A 121 -7.09 -9.64 -13.88
CA VAL A 121 -5.64 -9.83 -13.66
C VAL A 121 -5.36 -10.32 -12.25
N TYR A 122 -6.06 -9.79 -11.23
CA TYR A 122 -5.98 -10.29 -9.86
C TYR A 122 -6.33 -11.79 -9.76
N GLU A 123 -7.45 -12.22 -10.38
CA GLU A 123 -7.86 -13.63 -10.37
C GLU A 123 -6.87 -14.53 -11.12
N SER A 124 -6.28 -14.05 -12.21
CA SER A 124 -5.22 -14.76 -12.94
C SER A 124 -4.00 -15.00 -12.04
N LEU A 125 -3.48 -13.97 -11.40
CA LEU A 125 -2.35 -14.06 -10.47
C LEU A 125 -2.67 -14.99 -9.29
N TYR A 126 -3.82 -14.79 -8.65
CA TYR A 126 -4.25 -15.64 -7.55
C TYR A 126 -4.31 -17.11 -7.94
N SER A 127 -4.93 -17.42 -9.09
CA SER A 127 -5.05 -18.79 -9.58
C SER A 127 -3.68 -19.45 -9.83
N LYS A 128 -2.74 -18.73 -10.46
CA LYS A 128 -1.38 -19.22 -10.72
C LYS A 128 -0.62 -19.50 -9.43
N ILE A 129 -0.69 -18.59 -8.48
CA ILE A 129 0.07 -18.67 -7.22
C ILE A 129 -0.57 -19.68 -6.26
N SER A 130 -1.90 -19.65 -6.10
CA SER A 130 -2.61 -20.57 -5.21
C SER A 130 -2.52 -22.02 -5.68
N GLY A 131 -2.57 -22.25 -7.00
CA GLY A 131 -2.42 -23.58 -7.59
C GLY A 131 -1.03 -24.21 -7.34
N LYS A 132 0.00 -23.38 -7.18
CA LYS A 132 1.38 -23.85 -6.91
C LYS A 132 1.68 -24.02 -5.43
N TYR A 133 1.18 -23.12 -4.60
CA TYR A 133 1.58 -23.02 -3.19
C TYR A 133 0.46 -23.38 -2.20
N ASP A 134 -0.72 -23.79 -2.68
CA ASP A 134 -1.88 -24.12 -1.85
C ASP A 134 -2.17 -23.02 -0.82
N ILE A 135 -2.22 -21.77 -1.26
CA ILE A 135 -2.57 -20.61 -0.43
C ILE A 135 -4.04 -20.24 -0.61
N ARG A 136 -4.68 -19.90 0.50
CA ARG A 136 -6.07 -19.44 0.48
C ARG A 136 -6.12 -17.98 0.01
N ARG A 137 -7.29 -17.54 -0.44
CA ARG A 137 -7.49 -16.14 -0.85
C ARG A 137 -7.18 -15.14 0.27
N SER A 138 -7.48 -15.51 1.51
CA SER A 138 -7.15 -14.69 2.68
C SER A 138 -5.64 -14.58 2.97
N GLU A 139 -4.83 -15.43 2.36
CA GLU A 139 -3.37 -15.46 2.50
C GLU A 139 -2.67 -14.75 1.32
N PHE A 140 -3.45 -14.28 0.33
CA PHE A 140 -2.95 -13.56 -0.85
C PHE A 140 -3.33 -12.09 -0.79
N MET A 141 -2.34 -11.22 -0.57
CA MET A 141 -2.51 -9.78 -0.48
C MET A 141 -1.75 -9.09 -1.60
N LEU A 142 -2.46 -8.26 -2.34
CA LEU A 142 -1.91 -7.45 -3.42
C LEU A 142 -2.18 -5.97 -3.13
N ALA A 143 -1.13 -5.19 -3.03
CA ALA A 143 -1.18 -3.76 -2.77
C ALA A 143 -0.49 -2.97 -3.88
N PHE A 144 -0.90 -1.74 -4.05
CA PHE A 144 -0.41 -0.85 -5.09
C PHE A 144 0.19 0.40 -4.47
N SER A 145 1.20 0.97 -5.09
CA SER A 145 1.63 2.33 -4.77
C SER A 145 0.59 3.35 -5.24
N HIS A 146 -0.28 2.99 -6.18
CA HIS A 146 -1.28 3.86 -6.80
C HIS A 146 -0.69 5.08 -7.50
N ASN A 147 0.54 4.98 -8.00
CA ASN A 147 1.16 6.07 -8.73
C ASN A 147 0.53 6.26 -10.11
N HIS A 148 0.56 7.50 -10.60
CA HIS A 148 -0.01 7.87 -11.89
C HIS A 148 1.04 8.03 -13.00
N CYS A 149 2.24 7.51 -12.80
CA CYS A 149 3.32 7.43 -13.77
C CYS A 149 3.77 5.98 -14.03
N GLY A 150 2.88 5.03 -13.73
CA GLY A 150 3.01 3.60 -14.03
C GLY A 150 2.21 3.19 -15.27
N PRO A 151 2.41 1.97 -15.78
CA PRO A 151 1.75 1.46 -16.97
C PRO A 151 0.29 1.08 -16.72
N CYS A 152 -0.53 1.19 -17.76
CA CYS A 152 -1.86 0.59 -17.80
C CYS A 152 -1.77 -0.93 -17.81
N LEU A 153 -2.77 -1.57 -17.22
CA LEU A 153 -2.97 -3.01 -17.26
C LEU A 153 -4.27 -3.37 -17.98
N THR A 154 -4.35 -4.58 -18.50
CA THR A 154 -5.54 -5.11 -19.16
C THR A 154 -6.79 -4.98 -18.29
N GLY A 155 -7.82 -4.32 -18.82
CA GLY A 155 -9.09 -4.13 -18.14
C GLY A 155 -9.07 -3.13 -16.98
N ASP A 156 -7.97 -2.37 -16.82
CA ASP A 156 -7.87 -1.31 -15.83
C ASP A 156 -8.10 0.05 -16.50
N LEU A 157 -9.36 0.48 -16.54
CA LEU A 157 -9.80 1.77 -17.10
C LEU A 157 -9.30 2.07 -18.52
N ILE A 158 -8.94 1.04 -19.31
CA ILE A 158 -8.34 1.23 -20.65
C ILE A 158 -9.22 2.06 -21.59
N ASP A 159 -10.54 2.00 -21.41
CA ASP A 159 -11.49 2.79 -22.22
C ASP A 159 -11.56 4.26 -21.79
N TYR A 160 -10.97 4.61 -20.66
CA TYR A 160 -10.83 5.99 -20.21
C TYR A 160 -9.71 6.75 -20.95
N TYR A 161 -8.76 6.00 -21.52
CA TYR A 161 -7.59 6.56 -22.21
C TYR A 161 -7.80 6.56 -23.73
N PRO A 162 -7.26 7.54 -24.46
CA PRO A 162 -7.35 7.62 -25.93
C PRO A 162 -6.39 6.65 -26.62
N ALA A 163 -6.16 5.47 -26.04
CA ALA A 163 -5.28 4.45 -26.56
C ALA A 163 -5.87 3.81 -27.82
N ASP A 164 -5.09 3.77 -28.90
CA ASP A 164 -5.45 3.09 -30.13
C ASP A 164 -5.32 1.55 -30.02
N VAL A 165 -5.55 0.84 -31.13
CA VAL A 165 -5.51 -0.62 -31.17
C VAL A 165 -4.11 -1.15 -30.83
N ASP A 166 -3.06 -0.52 -31.36
CA ASP A 166 -1.67 -0.97 -31.14
C ASP A 166 -1.27 -0.76 -29.67
N GLN A 167 -1.67 0.38 -29.08
CA GLN A 167 -1.46 0.62 -27.64
C GLN A 167 -2.17 -0.38 -26.76
N ARG A 168 -3.39 -0.79 -27.12
CA ARG A 168 -4.13 -1.82 -26.39
C ARG A 168 -3.47 -3.19 -26.49
N ILE A 169 -2.88 -3.53 -27.62
CA ILE A 169 -2.09 -4.75 -27.80
C ILE A 169 -0.87 -4.70 -26.86
N GLN A 170 -0.11 -3.61 -26.86
CA GLN A 170 1.06 -3.44 -26.00
C GLN A 170 0.70 -3.52 -24.50
N VAL A 171 -0.45 -2.98 -24.09
CA VAL A 171 -0.96 -3.09 -22.71
C VAL A 171 -1.24 -4.56 -22.35
N ASN A 172 -1.82 -5.33 -23.27
CA ASN A 172 -2.09 -6.75 -23.04
C ASN A 172 -0.79 -7.57 -22.93
N GLU A 173 0.14 -7.38 -23.86
CA GLU A 173 1.45 -8.05 -23.85
C GLU A 173 2.25 -7.71 -22.58
N TYR A 174 2.26 -6.45 -22.20
CA TYR A 174 2.88 -6.03 -20.95
C TYR A 174 2.22 -6.69 -19.73
N THR A 175 0.90 -6.76 -19.69
CA THR A 175 0.16 -7.38 -18.58
C THR A 175 0.54 -8.86 -18.42
N GLU A 176 0.61 -9.60 -19.53
CA GLU A 176 1.02 -11.00 -19.53
C GLU A 176 2.47 -11.17 -19.05
N TRP A 177 3.38 -10.33 -19.54
CA TRP A 177 4.78 -10.32 -19.10
C TRP A 177 4.89 -9.95 -17.61
N MET A 178 4.16 -8.95 -17.14
CA MET A 178 4.13 -8.52 -15.74
C MET A 178 3.65 -9.66 -14.84
N GLU A 179 2.61 -10.41 -15.22
CA GLU A 179 2.16 -11.58 -14.45
C GLU A 179 3.26 -12.63 -14.29
N LEU A 180 4.12 -12.83 -15.31
CA LEU A 180 5.29 -13.71 -15.20
C LEU A 180 6.35 -13.16 -14.23
N GLN A 181 6.55 -11.83 -14.21
CA GLN A 181 7.46 -11.21 -13.24
C GLN A 181 6.93 -11.39 -11.80
N VAL A 182 5.63 -11.15 -11.59
CA VAL A 182 4.99 -11.33 -10.27
C VAL A 182 5.10 -12.78 -9.80
N THR A 183 4.72 -13.75 -10.64
CA THR A 183 4.77 -15.17 -10.26
C THR A 183 6.20 -15.63 -10.01
N GLY A 184 7.16 -15.21 -10.82
CA GLY A 184 8.56 -15.49 -10.62
C GLY A 184 9.14 -14.86 -9.35
N ALA A 185 8.71 -13.63 -9.00
CA ALA A 185 9.10 -13.02 -7.73
C ALA A 185 8.53 -13.81 -6.53
N VAL A 186 7.28 -14.28 -6.62
CA VAL A 186 6.70 -15.14 -5.57
C VAL A 186 7.50 -16.44 -5.43
N ASP A 187 7.91 -17.06 -6.54
CA ASP A 187 8.73 -18.27 -6.52
C ASP A 187 10.07 -18.05 -5.81
N GLU A 188 10.74 -16.95 -6.08
CA GLU A 188 11.99 -16.58 -5.41
C GLU A 188 11.78 -16.35 -3.90
N ALA A 189 10.74 -15.64 -3.53
CA ALA A 189 10.45 -15.38 -2.12
C ALA A 189 10.13 -16.65 -1.33
N PHE A 190 9.40 -17.60 -1.92
CA PHE A 190 9.19 -18.92 -1.31
C PHE A 190 10.50 -19.74 -1.22
N GLY A 191 11.38 -19.58 -2.20
CA GLY A 191 12.65 -20.31 -2.28
C GLY A 191 13.71 -19.87 -1.29
N ASN A 192 13.58 -18.66 -0.71
CA ASN A 192 14.58 -18.06 0.18
C ASN A 192 14.07 -17.75 1.60
N MET A 193 13.03 -18.46 2.06
CA MET A 193 12.47 -18.26 3.38
C MET A 193 13.45 -18.70 4.47
N ASN A 194 13.73 -17.80 5.43
CA ASN A 194 14.61 -18.01 6.57
C ASN A 194 13.91 -17.58 7.88
N PRO A 195 14.38 -18.07 9.05
CA PRO A 195 13.90 -17.60 10.34
C PRO A 195 14.02 -16.08 10.48
N ALA A 196 12.99 -15.48 11.02
CA ALA A 196 12.93 -14.03 11.21
C ALA A 196 11.98 -13.65 12.34
N ARG A 197 12.10 -12.41 12.80
CA ARG A 197 11.23 -11.80 13.80
C ARG A 197 10.60 -10.53 13.22
N LEU A 198 9.38 -10.27 13.66
CA LEU A 198 8.59 -9.13 13.19
C LEU A 198 8.50 -8.07 14.27
N PHE A 199 8.66 -6.80 13.86
CA PHE A 199 8.48 -5.65 14.75
C PHE A 199 7.62 -4.60 14.06
N MET A 200 6.80 -3.89 14.82
CA MET A 200 5.97 -2.82 14.31
C MET A 200 6.19 -1.51 15.06
N GLY A 201 5.98 -0.43 14.34
CA GLY A 201 5.99 0.91 14.88
C GLY A 201 5.17 1.86 14.03
N GLU A 202 5.10 3.10 14.45
CA GLU A 202 4.31 4.13 13.82
C GLU A 202 5.07 5.45 13.78
N GLY A 203 5.22 6.00 12.60
CA GLY A 203 5.81 7.30 12.34
C GLY A 203 4.76 8.35 11.95
N ARG A 204 5.25 9.54 11.59
CA ARG A 204 4.41 10.65 11.13
C ARG A 204 5.07 11.40 9.99
N CYS A 205 4.30 11.60 8.90
CA CYS A 205 4.68 12.43 7.76
C CYS A 205 3.54 13.40 7.45
N THR A 206 3.82 14.65 7.06
CA THR A 206 2.82 15.73 7.12
C THR A 206 2.58 16.46 5.80
N PHE A 207 3.02 15.91 4.66
CA PHE A 207 2.82 16.57 3.36
C PHE A 207 1.45 16.30 2.72
N ALA A 208 0.69 15.32 3.22
CA ALA A 208 -0.66 15.06 2.72
C ALA A 208 -1.61 16.20 3.05
N VAL A 209 -2.41 16.62 2.08
CA VAL A 209 -3.41 17.68 2.21
C VAL A 209 -4.76 17.16 1.72
N ASN A 210 -5.82 17.38 2.50
CA ASN A 210 -7.17 17.07 2.06
C ASN A 210 -7.52 17.91 0.82
N ARG A 211 -7.73 17.21 -0.31
CA ARG A 211 -7.97 17.86 -1.63
C ARG A 211 -9.43 18.18 -1.89
N ARG A 212 -10.34 17.78 -1.01
CA ARG A 212 -11.78 18.07 -1.13
C ARG A 212 -12.12 19.39 -0.48
N ASP A 213 -11.47 19.71 0.64
CA ASP A 213 -11.75 20.90 1.46
C ASP A 213 -10.76 22.05 1.22
N ASN A 214 -9.73 21.84 0.41
CA ASN A 214 -8.73 22.85 0.07
C ASN A 214 -8.53 22.95 -1.44
N THR A 215 -8.53 24.20 -1.96
CA THR A 215 -8.22 24.49 -3.37
C THR A 215 -6.70 24.36 -3.56
N GLU A 216 -6.27 23.48 -4.47
CA GLU A 216 -4.85 23.21 -4.71
C GLU A 216 -3.98 24.46 -4.89
N SER A 217 -4.47 25.43 -5.68
CA SER A 217 -3.74 26.68 -5.95
C SER A 217 -3.59 27.61 -4.74
N GLU A 218 -4.45 27.48 -3.73
CA GLU A 218 -4.44 28.32 -2.53
C GLU A 218 -3.54 27.74 -1.43
N VAL A 219 -3.36 26.43 -1.39
CA VAL A 219 -2.64 25.72 -0.32
C VAL A 219 -1.25 26.29 -0.04
N PRO A 220 -0.37 26.55 -1.05
CA PRO A 220 0.94 27.11 -0.77
C PRO A 220 0.87 28.49 -0.07
N GLY A 221 -0.10 29.32 -0.45
CA GLY A 221 -0.31 30.62 0.16
C GLY A 221 -0.85 30.55 1.59
N LEU A 222 -1.70 29.56 1.88
CA LEU A 222 -2.22 29.30 3.23
C LEU A 222 -1.09 28.83 4.16
N ILE A 223 -0.29 27.86 3.70
CA ILE A 223 0.86 27.32 4.43
C ILE A 223 1.85 28.48 4.76
N ALA A 224 2.20 29.28 3.76
CA ALA A 224 3.15 30.40 3.95
C ALA A 224 2.65 31.46 4.98
N LYS A 225 1.34 31.59 5.14
CA LYS A 225 0.71 32.50 6.12
C LYS A 225 0.44 31.83 7.47
N GLY A 226 0.80 30.54 7.65
CA GLY A 226 0.51 29.78 8.86
C GLY A 226 -0.99 29.56 9.10
N ILE A 227 -1.83 29.63 8.05
CA ILE A 227 -3.26 29.38 8.12
C ILE A 227 -3.50 27.87 8.09
N PRO A 228 -4.19 27.28 9.08
CA PRO A 228 -4.49 25.85 9.09
C PRO A 228 -5.30 25.43 7.86
N LEU A 229 -4.91 24.31 7.26
CA LEU A 229 -5.66 23.67 6.18
C LEU A 229 -6.92 22.98 6.75
N LYS A 230 -7.93 22.82 5.91
CA LYS A 230 -9.22 22.23 6.25
C LYS A 230 -9.23 20.73 5.95
N GLY A 231 -10.23 20.04 6.51
CA GLY A 231 -10.49 18.62 6.26
C GLY A 231 -9.62 17.68 7.09
N ILE A 232 -10.04 16.43 7.10
CA ILE A 232 -9.34 15.36 7.82
C ILE A 232 -8.19 14.86 6.94
N VAL A 233 -7.05 14.63 7.56
CA VAL A 233 -5.86 14.00 6.94
C VAL A 233 -5.31 12.95 7.88
N ASP A 234 -4.87 11.83 7.31
CA ASP A 234 -4.14 10.79 8.02
C ASP A 234 -2.64 10.96 7.75
N HIS A 235 -1.92 11.41 8.74
CA HIS A 235 -0.47 11.62 8.68
C HIS A 235 0.35 10.47 9.28
N TYR A 236 -0.29 9.38 9.69
CA TYR A 236 0.41 8.22 10.24
C TYR A 236 1.13 7.43 9.17
N VAL A 237 2.29 6.91 9.55
CA VAL A 237 3.15 6.06 8.73
C VAL A 237 3.33 4.75 9.49
N PRO A 238 2.47 3.76 9.26
CA PRO A 238 2.64 2.43 9.83
C PRO A 238 3.88 1.78 9.23
N VAL A 239 4.69 1.13 10.08
CA VAL A 239 5.93 0.45 9.69
C VAL A 239 5.97 -0.93 10.30
N LEU A 240 6.21 -1.95 9.47
CA LEU A 240 6.56 -3.31 9.88
C LEU A 240 8.00 -3.57 9.42
N THR A 241 8.84 -4.06 10.33
CA THR A 241 10.17 -4.54 9.98
C THR A 241 10.26 -6.06 10.17
N VAL A 242 11.08 -6.67 9.34
CA VAL A 242 11.44 -8.07 9.43
C VAL A 242 12.95 -8.14 9.64
N ARG A 243 13.38 -8.81 10.71
CA ARG A 243 14.79 -8.96 11.10
C ARG A 243 15.14 -10.44 11.26
N ASN A 244 16.37 -10.80 10.90
CA ASN A 244 16.90 -12.14 11.18
C ASN A 244 17.26 -12.31 12.67
N ASP A 245 17.83 -13.44 13.02
CA ASP A 245 18.23 -13.75 14.41
C ASP A 245 19.45 -12.91 14.86
N GLU A 246 20.26 -12.43 13.95
CA GLU A 246 21.37 -11.53 14.17
C GLU A 246 20.95 -10.05 14.28
N ASP A 247 19.63 -9.78 14.26
CA ASP A 247 19.00 -8.45 14.27
C ASP A 247 19.23 -7.61 13.00
N GLU A 248 19.73 -8.23 11.93
CA GLU A 248 19.87 -7.58 10.64
C GLU A 248 18.50 -7.37 9.98
N LEU A 249 18.30 -6.21 9.41
CA LEU A 249 17.06 -5.82 8.75
C LEU A 249 16.96 -6.48 7.36
N LEU A 250 15.93 -7.29 7.15
CA LEU A 250 15.66 -8.00 5.88
C LEU A 250 14.63 -7.26 5.02
N GLY A 251 13.63 -6.66 5.65
CA GLY A 251 12.55 -5.98 4.94
C GLY A 251 11.85 -4.93 5.79
N ILE A 252 11.32 -3.93 5.09
CA ILE A 252 10.50 -2.86 5.63
C ILE A 252 9.21 -2.79 4.81
N LEU A 253 8.06 -2.94 5.47
CA LEU A 253 6.76 -2.63 4.88
C LEU A 253 6.23 -1.36 5.54
N PHE A 254 5.88 -0.36 4.75
CA PHE A 254 5.36 0.91 5.24
C PHE A 254 4.23 1.44 4.37
N GLY A 255 3.37 2.26 4.96
CA GLY A 255 2.23 2.85 4.26
C GLY A 255 2.08 4.33 4.51
N TYR A 256 1.34 5.01 3.63
CA TYR A 256 0.96 6.40 3.82
C TYR A 256 -0.36 6.71 3.09
N ALA A 257 -1.23 7.48 3.74
CA ALA A 257 -2.54 7.83 3.19
C ALA A 257 -2.47 9.11 2.35
N CYS A 258 -1.83 9.04 1.18
CA CYS A 258 -1.74 10.17 0.27
C CYS A 258 -1.64 9.69 -1.19
N HIS A 259 -2.39 10.30 -2.09
CA HIS A 259 -2.38 9.97 -3.50
C HIS A 259 -0.98 10.19 -4.11
N PRO A 260 -0.33 9.20 -4.71
CA PRO A 260 0.96 9.37 -5.38
C PRO A 260 0.79 10.08 -6.73
N THR A 261 0.51 11.36 -6.65
CA THR A 261 0.23 12.25 -7.78
C THR A 261 1.03 13.54 -7.71
N THR A 262 2.26 13.45 -7.14
CA THR A 262 3.19 14.58 -7.16
C THR A 262 3.54 14.94 -8.60
N LEU A 263 3.71 13.90 -9.43
CA LEU A 263 4.06 14.07 -10.85
C LEU A 263 2.85 13.81 -11.76
N SER A 264 2.84 14.52 -12.88
CA SER A 264 1.98 14.23 -14.04
C SER A 264 2.84 14.09 -15.33
N PHE A 265 4.09 13.67 -15.16
CA PHE A 265 5.05 13.53 -16.22
C PHE A 265 4.70 12.38 -17.15
N ASN A 266 5.19 12.45 -18.37
CA ASN A 266 5.01 11.40 -19.37
C ASN A 266 6.21 10.44 -19.38
N SER A 267 6.72 10.10 -18.19
CA SER A 267 7.88 9.22 -17.96
C SER A 267 7.57 8.22 -16.86
N TRP A 268 8.16 7.03 -16.92
CA TRP A 268 8.04 6.02 -15.87
C TRP A 268 8.61 6.52 -14.54
N CYS A 269 7.82 6.44 -13.48
CA CYS A 269 8.22 6.85 -12.14
C CYS A 269 7.26 6.26 -11.10
N GLY A 270 7.77 5.81 -9.96
CA GLY A 270 6.96 5.36 -8.81
C GLY A 270 6.42 6.51 -7.95
N ASP A 271 6.54 7.78 -8.41
CA ASP A 271 6.20 8.97 -7.64
C ASP A 271 6.96 9.02 -6.28
N TYR A 272 6.49 9.79 -5.30
CA TYR A 272 7.16 9.89 -3.98
C TYR A 272 7.36 8.54 -3.27
N PRO A 273 6.44 7.53 -3.41
CA PRO A 273 6.70 6.21 -2.83
C PRO A 273 7.91 5.50 -3.43
N GLY A 274 8.13 5.66 -4.74
CA GLY A 274 9.32 5.14 -5.41
C GLY A 274 10.60 5.71 -4.82
N PHE A 275 10.68 7.04 -4.66
CA PHE A 275 11.83 7.71 -4.03
C PHE A 275 12.00 7.28 -2.57
N ALA A 276 10.91 7.14 -1.79
CA ALA A 276 11.00 6.67 -0.42
C ALA A 276 11.57 5.26 -0.32
N GLN A 277 11.14 4.35 -1.20
CA GLN A 277 11.69 2.99 -1.27
C GLN A 277 13.17 2.98 -1.66
N ILE A 278 13.57 3.80 -2.64
CA ILE A 278 14.98 3.94 -3.06
C ILE A 278 15.84 4.43 -1.90
N ASN A 279 15.43 5.50 -1.22
CA ASN A 279 16.17 6.07 -0.09
C ASN A 279 16.38 5.04 1.04
N LEU A 280 15.33 4.26 1.37
CA LEU A 280 15.42 3.22 2.40
C LEU A 280 16.34 2.06 1.97
N GLU A 281 16.33 1.67 0.70
CA GLU A 281 17.20 0.61 0.17
C GLU A 281 18.64 1.05 0.00
N GLU A 282 18.89 2.34 -0.16
CA GLU A 282 20.24 2.93 -0.13
C GLU A 282 20.78 3.02 1.30
N GLU A 283 19.95 3.42 2.28
CA GLU A 283 20.34 3.51 3.70
C GLU A 283 20.56 2.12 4.30
N TYR A 284 19.71 1.16 4.00
CA TYR A 284 19.76 -0.21 4.52
C TYR A 284 20.10 -1.20 3.40
N ALA A 285 21.38 -1.38 3.13
CA ALA A 285 21.84 -2.23 2.03
C ALA A 285 21.29 -3.66 2.13
N GLY A 286 20.70 -4.16 1.04
CA GLY A 286 20.12 -5.51 0.96
C GLY A 286 18.67 -5.63 1.44
N VAL A 287 18.10 -4.58 2.01
CA VAL A 287 16.69 -4.55 2.45
C VAL A 287 15.73 -4.48 1.28
N ASN A 288 14.57 -5.10 1.41
CA ASN A 288 13.41 -4.85 0.54
C ASN A 288 12.48 -3.84 1.22
N ALA A 289 12.45 -2.60 0.73
CA ALA A 289 11.51 -1.60 1.18
C ALA A 289 10.24 -1.68 0.33
N MET A 290 9.09 -1.96 0.95
CA MET A 290 7.80 -2.21 0.32
C MET A 290 6.79 -1.16 0.75
N PHE A 291 6.19 -0.47 -0.21
CA PHE A 291 5.18 0.55 0.06
C PHE A 291 3.77 0.08 -0.29
N PHE A 292 2.80 0.42 0.54
CA PHE A 292 1.37 0.33 0.20
C PHE A 292 0.68 1.68 0.37
N ASN A 293 -0.18 2.04 -0.58
CA ASN A 293 -1.00 3.22 -0.44
C ASN A 293 -2.16 2.93 0.52
N ALA A 294 -2.26 3.70 1.60
CA ALA A 294 -3.37 3.62 2.54
C ALA A 294 -4.58 4.41 1.98
N CYS A 295 -5.55 4.78 2.82
CA CYS A 295 -6.79 5.45 2.41
C CYS A 295 -6.55 6.91 1.97
N GLY A 296 -5.82 7.10 0.87
CA GLY A 296 -5.39 8.40 0.34
C GLY A 296 -6.32 9.01 -0.72
N GLY A 297 -7.55 8.50 -0.90
CA GLY A 297 -8.44 8.95 -1.97
C GLY A 297 -8.87 10.41 -1.91
N ASP A 298 -8.86 11.00 -0.76
CA ASP A 298 -9.17 12.42 -0.50
C ASP A 298 -7.95 13.28 -0.18
N GLN A 299 -6.74 12.72 -0.25
CA GLN A 299 -5.49 13.40 0.13
C GLN A 299 -4.50 13.45 -1.03
N ASN A 300 -3.95 14.62 -1.29
CA ASN A 300 -2.91 14.85 -2.29
C ASN A 300 -1.63 15.43 -1.67
N PRO A 301 -0.45 15.16 -2.27
CA PRO A 301 0.78 15.88 -1.97
C PRO A 301 0.71 17.27 -2.61
N ILE A 302 0.58 18.33 -1.83
CA ILE A 302 0.46 19.70 -2.31
C ILE A 302 1.47 20.61 -1.60
N PRO A 303 2.30 21.40 -2.35
CA PRO A 303 2.33 21.61 -3.81
C PRO A 303 2.86 20.40 -4.59
N ARG A 304 2.57 20.34 -5.90
CA ARG A 304 2.95 19.21 -6.77
C ARG A 304 3.36 19.63 -8.18
N ARG A 305 3.66 18.69 -9.06
CA ARG A 305 4.05 18.83 -10.49
C ARG A 305 5.49 19.30 -10.72
N LYS A 306 6.39 19.01 -9.75
CA LYS A 306 7.84 19.20 -9.90
C LYS A 306 8.57 17.98 -9.38
N LEU A 307 9.67 17.62 -10.05
CA LEU A 307 10.49 16.47 -9.65
C LEU A 307 11.08 16.66 -8.26
N GLU A 308 11.61 17.85 -7.96
CA GLU A 308 12.21 18.18 -6.67
C GLU A 308 11.22 18.06 -5.50
N LEU A 309 9.93 18.32 -5.75
CA LEU A 309 8.89 18.09 -4.74
C LEU A 309 8.67 16.61 -4.50
N CYS A 310 8.68 15.81 -5.58
CA CYS A 310 8.52 14.37 -5.51
C CYS A 310 9.66 13.71 -4.73
N GLU A 311 10.90 14.07 -5.02
CA GLU A 311 12.10 13.65 -4.30
C GLU A 311 12.05 14.06 -2.83
N ASN A 312 11.66 15.31 -2.55
CA ASN A 312 11.54 15.81 -1.18
C ASN A 312 10.46 15.06 -0.38
N TYR A 313 9.29 14.78 -0.96
CA TYR A 313 8.23 14.00 -0.31
C TYR A 313 8.66 12.56 -0.07
N GLY A 314 9.38 11.96 -1.02
CA GLY A 314 10.00 10.66 -0.86
C GLY A 314 10.96 10.64 0.33
N LYS A 315 11.84 11.66 0.42
CA LYS A 315 12.75 11.80 1.57
C LYS A 315 12.02 12.05 2.89
N MET A 316 11.00 12.90 2.93
CA MET A 316 10.21 13.11 4.15
C MET A 316 9.56 11.82 4.64
N LEU A 317 9.10 10.97 3.71
CA LEU A 317 8.48 9.69 4.05
C LEU A 317 9.54 8.67 4.51
N SER A 318 10.67 8.54 3.81
CA SER A 318 11.77 7.67 4.25
C SER A 318 12.30 8.09 5.61
N ASP A 319 12.51 9.39 5.86
CA ASP A 319 12.97 9.92 7.16
C ASP A 319 11.99 9.56 8.30
N ALA A 320 10.67 9.57 8.01
CA ALA A 320 9.66 9.16 8.97
C ALA A 320 9.74 7.66 9.30
N VAL A 321 9.99 6.82 8.28
CA VAL A 321 10.21 5.38 8.45
C VAL A 321 11.50 5.10 9.20
N GLU A 322 12.61 5.73 8.82
CA GLU A 322 13.92 5.59 9.48
C GLU A 322 13.86 5.91 10.97
N LYS A 323 13.13 6.98 11.34
CA LYS A 323 12.89 7.31 12.75
C LYS A 323 12.20 6.19 13.52
N VAL A 324 11.27 5.47 12.87
CA VAL A 324 10.61 4.32 13.50
C VAL A 324 11.56 3.14 13.61
N VAL A 325 12.27 2.81 12.54
CA VAL A 325 13.22 1.68 12.48
C VAL A 325 14.35 1.82 13.53
N ASN A 326 14.79 3.06 13.78
CA ASN A 326 15.88 3.38 14.70
C ASN A 326 15.42 3.64 16.16
N ASN A 327 14.11 3.51 16.44
CA ASN A 327 13.55 3.61 17.79
C ASN A 327 13.03 2.25 18.27
N ASP A 328 12.55 2.21 19.53
CA ASP A 328 11.97 1.00 20.11
C ASP A 328 10.68 0.58 19.39
N MET A 329 10.81 -0.37 18.48
CA MET A 329 9.67 -1.02 17.84
C MET A 329 9.12 -2.14 18.73
N LYS A 330 7.82 -2.40 18.60
CA LYS A 330 7.14 -3.44 19.37
C LYS A 330 7.22 -4.78 18.65
N PRO A 331 7.56 -5.87 19.33
CA PRO A 331 7.54 -7.20 18.73
C PRO A 331 6.11 -7.59 18.32
N VAL A 332 6.00 -8.29 17.20
CA VAL A 332 4.75 -8.82 16.65
C VAL A 332 4.70 -10.33 16.88
N SER A 333 3.50 -10.85 17.12
CA SER A 333 3.28 -12.28 17.29
C SER A 333 3.70 -13.07 16.06
N SER A 334 4.23 -14.28 16.25
CA SER A 334 4.50 -15.26 15.19
C SER A 334 3.25 -15.93 14.62
N GLU A 335 2.09 -15.76 15.25
CA GLU A 335 0.84 -16.32 14.75
C GLU A 335 0.24 -15.42 13.66
N ILE A 336 0.07 -15.98 12.47
CA ILE A 336 -0.55 -15.29 11.34
C ILE A 336 -2.05 -15.57 11.31
N CYS A 337 -2.85 -14.52 11.29
CA CYS A 337 -4.29 -14.59 11.07
C CYS A 337 -4.67 -13.76 9.85
N SER A 338 -5.45 -14.33 8.95
CA SER A 338 -5.94 -13.65 7.76
C SER A 338 -7.38 -14.04 7.44
N ASP A 339 -8.16 -13.09 6.94
CA ASP A 339 -9.52 -13.31 6.49
C ASP A 339 -9.78 -12.57 5.18
N PHE A 340 -10.77 -13.02 4.42
CA PHE A 340 -11.18 -12.43 3.16
C PHE A 340 -12.68 -12.55 2.98
N SER A 341 -13.33 -11.48 2.58
CA SER A 341 -14.74 -11.50 2.20
C SER A 341 -15.01 -10.57 1.01
N TYR A 342 -15.99 -10.94 0.19
CA TYR A 342 -16.54 -10.04 -0.81
C TYR A 342 -17.57 -9.12 -0.17
N VAL A 343 -17.50 -7.84 -0.49
CA VAL A 343 -18.49 -6.84 -0.09
C VAL A 343 -19.15 -6.33 -1.38
N ASN A 344 -20.47 -6.39 -1.42
CA ASN A 344 -21.23 -5.76 -2.49
C ASN A 344 -21.41 -4.28 -2.16
N LEU A 345 -21.05 -3.42 -3.10
CA LEU A 345 -21.32 -1.98 -3.04
C LEU A 345 -22.43 -1.70 -4.04
N ASP A 346 -23.51 -1.10 -3.57
CA ASP A 346 -24.58 -0.63 -4.45
C ASP A 346 -24.08 0.58 -5.24
N TYR A 347 -24.52 0.68 -6.49
CA TYR A 347 -24.30 1.89 -7.28
C TYR A 347 -25.16 3.02 -6.72
N GLU A 348 -24.66 4.24 -6.79
CA GLU A 348 -25.49 5.43 -6.64
C GLU A 348 -26.55 5.46 -7.77
N GLU A 349 -27.54 6.36 -7.71
CA GLU A 349 -28.60 6.46 -8.71
C GLU A 349 -28.00 6.46 -10.12
N ILE A 350 -28.39 5.46 -10.93
CA ILE A 350 -27.91 5.37 -12.32
C ILE A 350 -28.53 6.56 -13.08
N VAL A 351 -27.67 7.47 -13.51
CA VAL A 351 -28.09 8.59 -14.34
C VAL A 351 -28.55 8.07 -15.69
N THR A 352 -29.82 8.25 -16.02
CA THR A 352 -30.36 7.80 -17.32
C THR A 352 -29.80 8.64 -18.45
N LYS A 353 -29.83 8.09 -19.68
CA LYS A 353 -29.36 8.80 -20.87
C LYS A 353 -30.08 10.16 -21.06
N GLU A 354 -31.37 10.23 -20.70
CA GLU A 354 -32.17 11.45 -20.79
C GLU A 354 -31.69 12.55 -19.82
N LYS A 355 -31.17 12.16 -18.65
CA LYS A 355 -30.58 13.11 -17.69
C LYS A 355 -29.15 13.59 -18.10
N LEU A 356 -28.50 12.87 -19.01
CA LEU A 356 -27.15 13.19 -19.50
C LEU A 356 -27.14 14.02 -20.79
N LEU A 357 -28.27 14.11 -21.48
CA LEU A 357 -28.39 14.94 -22.68
C LEU A 357 -28.78 16.36 -22.29
N PRO A 358 -28.12 17.40 -22.91
CA PRO A 358 -28.44 18.80 -22.65
C PRO A 358 -29.86 19.16 -23.14
#